data_23f66725bb56b55652a44a5fd43ce11c
#
_entry.id   23f66725bb56b55652a44a5fd43ce11c
#
_cell.length_a   1.000
_cell.length_b   1.000
_cell.length_c   1.000
_cell.angle_alpha   90.00
_cell.angle_beta   90.00
_cell.angle_gamma   90.00
#
_symmetry.space_group_name_H-M   'P 1'
#
loop_
_entity.id
_entity.type
_entity.pdbx_description
1 polymer ?
#
loop_
_entity_poly.entity_id
_entity_poly.type
_entity_poly.pdbx_seq_one_letter_code
_entity_poly.pdbx_strand_id
1 'polypeptide(L)'
;MKLIHNAQASKSLRLQLTRGGLALLNGLGLGLSLSIGLSMGLSMALMGNATAQTAAFPTKSITMIVPFPPGGLADIVARPVAEAMSRDLGQPVVIENKAGAGGGIGMGVAARAKPDGYTVLMALSSLTVIPEADALLGRSPMFLLNELRPIARYTADPTVLAVRADSPWKNVKEFIEDARKRPGAINYGSSGNYGTMHVPMEILAQTAGVKMTHIPFTGAGPAVVAMLGGQIDALSTGPATVLQHVKAGKIRVLGHWGNGTLASMPDVSSLKDLGFNAEYAQWSGLFIPSGTPEPIAQRLRAAAKVAAQDTKARDIIQNTGSPVQYLDSPDFEKYVQADAKRMTDVVKKIGKVE
;
A
#
# COMPACT_ATOMS: atom_id res chain seq x y z
N MET A 1 31.78 -49.83 -25.98
CA MET A 1 31.97 -51.26 -25.61
C MET A 1 30.63 -51.78 -25.11
N LYS A 2 30.03 -52.61 -25.94
CA LYS A 2 29.08 -53.72 -25.70
C LYS A 2 27.80 -53.43 -24.95
N LEU A 3 26.64 -53.37 -25.61
CA LEU A 3 25.84 -54.49 -26.23
C LEU A 3 24.97 -55.17 -25.15
N ILE A 4 23.70 -55.33 -25.24
CA ILE A 4 22.76 -55.92 -26.20
C ILE A 4 21.64 -56.61 -25.40
N HIS A 5 20.39 -56.41 -25.79
CA HIS A 5 19.33 -57.42 -26.10
C HIS A 5 18.69 -58.19 -24.93
N ASN A 6 17.40 -58.45 -24.87
CA ASN A 6 16.39 -59.05 -25.79
C ASN A 6 15.02 -58.98 -25.09
N ALA A 7 13.92 -58.65 -25.61
CA ALA A 7 13.09 -59.13 -26.69
C ALA A 7 12.25 -60.39 -26.38
N GLN A 8 10.95 -60.22 -26.56
CA GLN A 8 9.97 -61.23 -27.08
C GLN A 8 9.54 -62.35 -26.11
N ALA A 9 8.33 -62.87 -26.10
CA ALA A 9 7.17 -62.89 -26.99
C ALA A 9 5.99 -63.60 -26.28
N SER A 10 4.77 -63.15 -26.57
CA SER A 10 3.72 -63.94 -27.25
C SER A 10 3.18 -65.21 -26.58
N LYS A 11 1.87 -65.28 -26.37
CA LYS A 11 0.96 -66.10 -27.16
C LYS A 11 -0.50 -66.03 -26.69
N SER A 12 -1.32 -65.72 -27.64
CA SER A 12 -2.75 -65.95 -27.76
C SER A 12 -3.21 -67.39 -27.41
N LEU A 13 -4.40 -67.47 -26.81
CA LEU A 13 -5.23 -68.67 -27.01
C LEU A 13 -6.72 -68.28 -27.11
N ARG A 14 -7.23 -68.47 -28.30
CA ARG A 14 -8.69 -68.52 -28.61
C ARG A 14 -9.17 -69.97 -28.31
N LEU A 15 -10.44 -70.08 -27.82
CA LEU A 15 -11.37 -71.19 -28.18
C LEU A 15 -12.77 -70.76 -27.75
N GLN A 16 -13.60 -70.63 -28.55
CA GLN A 16 -14.75 -71.10 -29.29
C GLN A 16 -15.79 -71.86 -28.43
N LEU A 17 -17.01 -71.28 -28.47
CA LEU A 17 -18.34 -71.86 -28.75
C LEU A 17 -18.75 -73.22 -28.14
N THR A 18 -19.87 -73.16 -27.44
CA THR A 18 -21.02 -74.05 -27.82
C THR A 18 -22.35 -73.43 -27.45
N ARG A 19 -23.28 -73.52 -28.40
CA ARG A 19 -24.73 -73.17 -28.34
C ARG A 19 -25.47 -74.29 -27.63
N GLY A 20 -26.52 -73.96 -26.92
CA GLY A 20 -27.60 -74.89 -26.69
C GLY A 20 -28.33 -74.67 -25.36
N GLY A 21 -29.62 -74.37 -25.42
CA GLY A 21 -30.49 -74.44 -24.25
C GLY A 21 -31.58 -73.38 -24.21
N LEU A 22 -32.60 -73.60 -25.02
CA LEU A 22 -33.80 -72.79 -25.10
C LEU A 22 -34.76 -73.20 -24.01
N ALA A 23 -35.52 -72.25 -23.49
CA ALA A 23 -36.91 -72.30 -23.00
C ALA A 23 -37.18 -72.35 -21.50
N LEU A 24 -38.09 -71.54 -21.16
CA LEU A 24 -39.08 -71.55 -20.03
C LEU A 24 -38.55 -70.99 -18.70
N LEU A 25 -38.91 -69.71 -18.46
CA LEU A 25 -39.72 -69.30 -17.30
C LEU A 25 -40.05 -67.82 -17.42
N ASN A 26 -41.11 -67.54 -18.14
CA ASN A 26 -41.85 -66.28 -18.03
C ASN A 26 -42.58 -66.27 -16.68
N GLY A 27 -42.41 -65.17 -15.91
CA GLY A 27 -43.35 -64.86 -14.90
C GLY A 27 -42.81 -64.73 -13.46
N LEU A 28 -41.89 -63.82 -13.19
CA LEU A 28 -41.70 -63.28 -11.84
C LEU A 28 -40.65 -62.12 -11.83
N GLY A 29 -40.70 -61.26 -12.81
CA GLY A 29 -39.68 -60.22 -12.99
C GLY A 29 -40.18 -58.77 -12.90
N LEU A 30 -41.49 -58.52 -12.62
CA LEU A 30 -42.04 -57.14 -12.67
C LEU A 30 -42.16 -56.43 -11.31
N GLY A 31 -41.79 -57.06 -10.20
CA GLY A 31 -41.95 -56.48 -8.86
C GLY A 31 -40.70 -55.90 -8.22
N LEU A 32 -39.50 -56.25 -8.72
CA LEU A 32 -38.24 -55.87 -8.07
C LEU A 32 -37.51 -54.70 -8.73
N SER A 33 -37.87 -54.30 -9.95
CA SER A 33 -37.21 -53.23 -10.68
C SER A 33 -37.75 -51.82 -10.36
N LEU A 34 -38.94 -51.72 -9.73
CA LEU A 34 -39.53 -50.42 -9.39
C LEU A 34 -39.06 -49.88 -8.01
N SER A 35 -38.59 -50.74 -7.11
CA SER A 35 -38.12 -50.35 -5.76
C SER A 35 -36.66 -49.92 -5.73
N ILE A 36 -35.83 -50.34 -6.68
CA ILE A 36 -34.40 -49.95 -6.76
C ILE A 36 -34.24 -48.59 -7.46
N GLY A 37 -35.11 -48.26 -8.41
CA GLY A 37 -35.11 -46.96 -9.11
C GLY A 37 -35.55 -45.79 -8.22
N LEU A 38 -36.46 -46.02 -7.26
CA LEU A 38 -36.94 -44.96 -6.39
C LEU A 38 -35.99 -44.62 -5.22
N SER A 39 -35.22 -45.61 -4.75
CA SER A 39 -34.21 -45.39 -3.70
C SER A 39 -32.94 -44.72 -4.22
N MET A 40 -32.56 -44.92 -5.49
CA MET A 40 -31.42 -44.25 -6.12
C MET A 40 -31.75 -42.81 -6.54
N GLY A 41 -32.98 -42.49 -6.90
CA GLY A 41 -33.44 -41.13 -7.22
C GLY A 41 -33.53 -40.22 -5.99
N LEU A 42 -33.90 -40.77 -4.84
CA LEU A 42 -34.03 -40.01 -3.60
C LEU A 42 -32.65 -39.72 -2.94
N SER A 43 -31.67 -40.61 -3.15
CA SER A 43 -30.28 -40.38 -2.65
C SER A 43 -29.51 -39.34 -3.46
N MET A 44 -29.82 -39.16 -4.75
CA MET A 44 -29.25 -38.14 -5.60
C MET A 44 -29.83 -36.74 -5.37
N ALA A 45 -31.10 -36.66 -4.92
CA ALA A 45 -31.73 -35.38 -4.59
C ALA A 45 -31.25 -34.76 -3.26
N LEU A 46 -30.63 -35.56 -2.37
CA LEU A 46 -30.07 -35.09 -1.11
C LEU A 46 -28.58 -34.69 -1.20
N MET A 47 -27.91 -34.91 -2.34
CA MET A 47 -26.55 -34.45 -2.58
C MET A 47 -26.44 -33.05 -3.22
N GLY A 48 -27.55 -32.40 -3.49
CA GLY A 48 -27.57 -31.13 -4.20
C GLY A 48 -27.82 -29.93 -3.35
N ASN A 49 -27.05 -29.65 -2.29
CA ASN A 49 -26.84 -28.30 -1.74
C ASN A 49 -25.84 -28.33 -0.58
N ALA A 50 -24.66 -28.92 -0.80
CA ALA A 50 -23.50 -28.45 -0.07
C ALA A 50 -23.13 -27.11 -0.69
N THR A 51 -23.89 -26.05 -0.41
CA THR A 51 -23.34 -24.70 -0.47
C THR A 51 -22.11 -24.75 0.42
N ALA A 52 -20.94 -24.77 -0.19
CA ALA A 52 -19.71 -24.51 0.51
C ALA A 52 -19.94 -23.20 1.28
N GLN A 53 -20.22 -23.32 2.57
CA GLN A 53 -20.35 -22.20 3.46
C GLN A 53 -18.95 -21.58 3.45
N THR A 54 -18.75 -20.60 2.57
CA THR A 54 -17.52 -19.83 2.54
C THR A 54 -17.33 -19.33 3.95
N ALA A 55 -16.33 -19.90 4.64
CA ALA A 55 -16.02 -19.53 6.02
C ALA A 55 -16.05 -18.02 6.10
N ALA A 56 -16.88 -17.47 7.00
CA ALA A 56 -17.10 -16.03 7.07
C ALA A 56 -15.74 -15.33 7.28
N PHE A 57 -15.25 -14.62 6.26
CA PHE A 57 -14.02 -13.84 6.37
C PHE A 57 -14.30 -12.56 7.19
N PRO A 58 -13.39 -12.19 8.13
CA PRO A 58 -12.19 -12.90 8.61
C PRO A 58 -12.48 -13.84 9.78
N THR A 59 -11.71 -14.94 9.91
CA THR A 59 -11.79 -15.91 11.04
C THR A 59 -10.59 -15.83 11.97
N LYS A 60 -9.58 -15.01 11.64
CA LYS A 60 -8.36 -14.80 12.43
C LYS A 60 -7.90 -13.36 12.26
N SER A 61 -6.87 -12.96 13.02
CA SER A 61 -6.28 -11.63 12.92
C SER A 61 -5.73 -11.32 11.53
N ILE A 62 -5.85 -10.04 11.13
CA ILE A 62 -5.32 -9.47 9.89
C ILE A 62 -4.05 -8.69 10.24
N THR A 63 -2.99 -8.85 9.45
CA THR A 63 -1.77 -8.05 9.57
C THR A 63 -1.88 -6.82 8.66
N MET A 64 -1.76 -5.63 9.25
CA MET A 64 -1.61 -4.38 8.49
C MET A 64 -0.14 -3.99 8.44
N ILE A 65 0.48 -4.16 7.28
CA ILE A 65 1.86 -3.72 7.05
C ILE A 65 1.87 -2.20 6.94
N VAL A 66 2.75 -1.57 7.71
CA VAL A 66 3.08 -0.14 7.64
C VAL A 66 4.54 -0.05 7.19
N PRO A 67 4.82 0.45 5.97
CA PRO A 67 6.16 0.39 5.36
C PRO A 67 7.11 1.48 5.87
N PHE A 68 6.86 2.02 7.06
CA PHE A 68 7.63 3.07 7.71
C PHE A 68 7.74 2.82 9.22
N PRO A 69 8.72 3.43 9.92
CA PRO A 69 8.82 3.33 11.37
C PRO A 69 7.61 3.96 12.08
N PRO A 70 7.39 3.61 13.34
CA PRO A 70 6.39 4.27 14.18
C PRO A 70 6.55 5.81 14.21
N GLY A 71 5.43 6.53 14.37
CA GLY A 71 5.39 7.99 14.50
C GLY A 71 5.44 8.78 13.18
N GLY A 72 5.59 8.13 12.01
CA GLY A 72 5.39 8.76 10.70
C GLY A 72 3.92 8.77 10.28
N LEU A 73 3.56 9.53 9.22
CA LEU A 73 2.18 9.67 8.76
C LEU A 73 1.46 8.33 8.54
N ALA A 74 2.13 7.35 7.92
CA ALA A 74 1.53 6.03 7.70
C ALA A 74 1.12 5.36 9.01
N ASP A 75 1.98 5.39 10.03
CA ASP A 75 1.72 4.80 11.34
C ASP A 75 0.63 5.56 12.12
N ILE A 76 0.65 6.90 12.05
CA ILE A 76 -0.35 7.79 12.68
C ILE A 76 -1.75 7.48 12.14
N VAL A 77 -1.87 7.28 10.82
CA VAL A 77 -3.15 6.95 10.17
C VAL A 77 -3.52 5.48 10.38
N ALA A 78 -2.55 4.56 10.27
CA ALA A 78 -2.80 3.13 10.35
C ALA A 78 -3.40 2.70 11.70
N ARG A 79 -2.91 3.25 12.83
CA ARG A 79 -3.35 2.80 14.17
C ARG A 79 -4.85 3.03 14.43
N PRO A 80 -5.40 4.24 14.30
CA PRO A 80 -6.82 4.44 14.51
C PRO A 80 -7.69 3.74 13.45
N VAL A 81 -7.21 3.63 12.20
CA VAL A 81 -7.89 2.87 11.14
C VAL A 81 -7.94 1.38 11.48
N ALA A 82 -6.82 0.77 11.89
CA ALA A 82 -6.75 -0.63 12.29
C ALA A 82 -7.67 -0.93 13.48
N GLU A 83 -7.71 -0.04 14.47
CA GLU A 83 -8.61 -0.16 15.63
C GLU A 83 -10.08 -0.14 15.20
N ALA A 84 -10.47 0.80 14.34
CA ALA A 84 -11.85 0.90 13.83
C ALA A 84 -12.21 -0.31 12.95
N MET A 85 -11.32 -0.73 12.05
CA MET A 85 -11.51 -1.95 11.25
C MET A 85 -11.62 -3.19 12.12
N SER A 86 -10.85 -3.29 13.21
CA SER A 86 -10.93 -4.44 14.13
C SER A 86 -12.30 -4.57 14.76
N ARG A 87 -12.92 -3.46 15.17
CA ARG A 87 -14.29 -3.46 15.72
C ARG A 87 -15.32 -3.92 14.69
N ASP A 88 -15.23 -3.42 13.45
CA ASP A 88 -16.16 -3.78 12.38
C ASP A 88 -15.99 -5.22 11.90
N LEU A 89 -14.76 -5.69 11.78
CA LEU A 89 -14.43 -7.04 11.29
C LEU A 89 -14.64 -8.13 12.34
N GLY A 90 -14.72 -7.77 13.64
CA GLY A 90 -14.77 -8.72 14.74
C GLY A 90 -13.48 -9.53 14.93
N GLN A 91 -12.39 -9.13 14.27
CA GLN A 91 -11.07 -9.75 14.37
C GLN A 91 -9.99 -8.67 14.50
N PRO A 92 -8.91 -8.91 15.25
CA PRO A 92 -7.84 -7.94 15.38
C PRO A 92 -7.18 -7.60 14.06
N VAL A 93 -6.96 -6.30 13.80
CA VAL A 93 -6.08 -5.80 12.74
C VAL A 93 -4.79 -5.33 13.42
N VAL A 94 -3.71 -6.08 13.25
CA VAL A 94 -2.43 -5.88 13.95
C VAL A 94 -1.44 -5.16 13.05
N ILE A 95 -0.85 -4.10 13.57
CA ILE A 95 0.17 -3.31 12.85
C ILE A 95 1.52 -4.01 12.88
N GLU A 96 2.15 -4.13 11.70
CA GLU A 96 3.53 -4.55 11.56
C GLU A 96 4.33 -3.49 10.79
N ASN A 97 5.27 -2.78 11.46
CA ASN A 97 6.11 -1.79 10.81
C ASN A 97 7.29 -2.47 10.09
N LYS A 98 7.36 -2.34 8.74
CA LYS A 98 8.44 -2.87 7.89
C LYS A 98 9.08 -1.73 7.10
N ALA A 99 9.91 -0.97 7.76
CA ALA A 99 10.55 0.22 7.21
C ALA A 99 11.75 -0.08 6.29
N GLY A 100 12.07 0.88 5.42
CA GLY A 100 13.28 0.90 4.60
C GLY A 100 13.01 1.21 3.14
N ALA A 101 14.03 1.70 2.44
CA ALA A 101 14.02 2.06 1.01
C ALA A 101 12.81 2.93 0.60
N GLY A 102 12.55 4.03 1.34
CA GLY A 102 11.39 4.90 1.05
C GLY A 102 10.01 4.25 1.25
N GLY A 103 9.96 3.09 1.91
CA GLY A 103 8.77 2.25 2.07
C GLY A 103 8.76 1.02 1.16
N GLY A 104 9.68 0.92 0.20
CA GLY A 104 9.70 -0.15 -0.80
C GLY A 104 9.79 -1.55 -0.22
N ILE A 105 10.52 -1.73 0.90
CA ILE A 105 10.63 -3.04 1.57
C ILE A 105 9.27 -3.53 2.03
N GLY A 106 8.55 -2.73 2.81
CA GLY A 106 7.23 -3.13 3.33
C GLY A 106 6.17 -3.27 2.24
N MET A 107 6.19 -2.39 1.23
CA MET A 107 5.30 -2.48 0.06
C MET A 107 5.55 -3.78 -0.73
N GLY A 108 6.80 -4.14 -0.96
CA GLY A 108 7.16 -5.40 -1.61
C GLY A 108 6.78 -6.65 -0.80
N VAL A 109 6.84 -6.59 0.53
CA VAL A 109 6.33 -7.69 1.38
C VAL A 109 4.83 -7.84 1.22
N ALA A 110 4.08 -6.74 1.22
CA ALA A 110 2.63 -6.77 1.04
C ALA A 110 2.23 -7.25 -0.37
N ALA A 111 2.92 -6.80 -1.41
CA ALA A 111 2.66 -7.20 -2.80
C ALA A 111 2.80 -8.71 -3.00
N ARG A 112 3.79 -9.34 -2.35
CA ARG A 112 4.06 -10.79 -2.40
C ARG A 112 3.31 -11.61 -1.37
N ALA A 113 2.46 -10.98 -0.53
CA ALA A 113 1.67 -11.70 0.45
C ALA A 113 0.58 -12.55 -0.23
N LYS A 114 0.11 -13.59 0.47
CA LYS A 114 -1.01 -14.39 -0.03
C LYS A 114 -2.24 -13.51 -0.23
N PRO A 115 -2.94 -13.64 -1.38
CA PRO A 115 -4.12 -12.83 -1.67
C PRO A 115 -5.38 -13.37 -0.96
N ASP A 116 -5.28 -13.69 0.32
CA ASP A 116 -6.33 -14.27 1.15
C ASP A 116 -7.01 -13.25 2.08
N GLY A 117 -6.63 -11.96 1.98
CA GLY A 117 -7.17 -10.85 2.76
C GLY A 117 -6.58 -10.70 4.16
N TYR A 118 -5.70 -11.59 4.62
CA TYR A 118 -5.09 -11.51 5.95
C TYR A 118 -3.82 -10.66 6.02
N THR A 119 -3.40 -10.11 4.87
CA THR A 119 -2.37 -9.08 4.80
C THR A 119 -2.93 -7.87 4.06
N VAL A 120 -2.91 -6.72 4.71
CA VAL A 120 -3.26 -5.42 4.12
C VAL A 120 -2.09 -4.47 4.29
N LEU A 121 -2.03 -3.40 3.51
CA LEU A 121 -0.94 -2.43 3.49
C LEU A 121 -1.50 -1.03 3.69
N MET A 122 -0.97 -0.27 4.66
CA MET A 122 -1.17 1.17 4.74
C MET A 122 0.02 1.88 4.09
N ALA A 123 -0.09 2.21 2.80
CA ALA A 123 0.97 2.85 2.02
C ALA A 123 0.92 4.37 2.04
N LEU A 124 2.01 5.01 1.64
CA LEU A 124 2.09 6.42 1.29
C LEU A 124 2.38 6.62 -0.21
N SER A 125 2.37 7.86 -0.66
CA SER A 125 2.56 8.25 -2.07
C SER A 125 3.86 7.79 -2.72
N SER A 126 4.89 7.37 -1.97
CA SER A 126 6.08 6.71 -2.54
C SER A 126 5.77 5.39 -3.26
N LEU A 127 4.59 4.82 -3.04
CA LEU A 127 4.11 3.63 -3.78
C LEU A 127 4.06 3.87 -5.30
N THR A 128 3.74 5.08 -5.74
CA THR A 128 3.71 5.45 -7.16
C THR A 128 5.07 5.90 -7.72
N VAL A 129 6.05 6.10 -6.85
CA VAL A 129 7.39 6.62 -7.20
C VAL A 129 8.43 5.51 -7.31
N ILE A 130 8.45 4.57 -6.34
CA ILE A 130 9.52 3.59 -6.19
C ILE A 130 9.68 2.66 -7.39
N PRO A 131 8.62 2.09 -8.01
CA PRO A 131 8.79 1.25 -9.20
C PRO A 131 9.46 1.98 -10.37
N GLU A 132 9.11 3.25 -10.59
CA GLU A 132 9.71 4.10 -11.62
C GLU A 132 11.19 4.40 -11.32
N ALA A 133 11.49 4.66 -10.03
CA ALA A 133 12.86 4.89 -9.59
C ALA A 133 13.74 3.64 -9.76
N ASP A 134 13.23 2.46 -9.43
CA ASP A 134 13.95 1.20 -9.64
C ASP A 134 14.24 0.98 -11.13
N ALA A 135 13.25 1.24 -12.01
CA ALA A 135 13.44 1.16 -13.46
C ALA A 135 14.50 2.15 -13.96
N LEU A 136 14.46 3.41 -13.50
CA LEU A 136 15.46 4.44 -13.83
C LEU A 136 16.88 4.04 -13.40
N LEU A 137 17.01 3.40 -12.25
CA LEU A 137 18.28 2.93 -11.70
C LEU A 137 18.76 1.61 -12.29
N GLY A 138 17.96 0.97 -13.16
CA GLY A 138 18.26 -0.33 -13.75
C GLY A 138 18.22 -1.49 -12.75
N ARG A 139 17.44 -1.35 -11.67
CA ARG A 139 17.24 -2.38 -10.64
C ARG A 139 15.95 -3.15 -10.88
N SER A 140 15.91 -4.40 -10.44
CA SER A 140 14.65 -5.15 -10.37
C SER A 140 13.71 -4.44 -9.39
N PRO A 141 12.46 -4.13 -9.79
CA PRO A 141 11.51 -3.47 -8.90
C PRO A 141 11.26 -4.27 -7.62
N MET A 142 11.21 -3.60 -6.49
CA MET A 142 10.86 -4.22 -5.21
C MET A 142 9.42 -4.73 -5.22
N PHE A 143 8.56 -4.09 -6.00
CA PHE A 143 7.17 -4.48 -6.30
C PHE A 143 6.73 -3.77 -7.59
N LEU A 144 5.66 -4.26 -8.20
CA LEU A 144 4.97 -3.58 -9.29
C LEU A 144 3.65 -2.97 -8.78
N LEU A 145 3.27 -1.82 -9.32
CA LEU A 145 2.06 -1.13 -8.88
C LEU A 145 0.79 -1.98 -9.07
N ASN A 146 0.73 -2.79 -10.13
CA ASN A 146 -0.38 -3.68 -10.43
C ASN A 146 -0.46 -4.94 -9.53
N GLU A 147 0.54 -5.19 -8.69
CA GLU A 147 0.50 -6.26 -7.68
C GLU A 147 -0.31 -5.86 -6.44
N LEU A 148 -0.66 -4.57 -6.32
CA LEU A 148 -1.39 -4.00 -5.20
C LEU A 148 -2.69 -3.35 -5.68
N ARG A 149 -3.80 -3.77 -5.10
CA ARG A 149 -5.14 -3.22 -5.38
C ARG A 149 -5.49 -2.13 -4.36
N PRO A 150 -5.81 -0.90 -4.80
CA PRO A 150 -6.26 0.18 -3.92
C PRO A 150 -7.63 -0.13 -3.30
N ILE A 151 -7.79 0.12 -2.01
CA ILE A 151 -9.06 -0.07 -1.27
C ILE A 151 -9.64 1.27 -0.83
N ALA A 152 -8.85 2.11 -0.15
CA ALA A 152 -9.31 3.39 0.36
C ALA A 152 -8.15 4.36 0.55
N ARG A 153 -8.33 5.64 0.19
CA ARG A 153 -7.44 6.72 0.60
C ARG A 153 -7.98 7.35 1.87
N TYR A 154 -7.10 7.66 2.83
CA TYR A 154 -7.49 8.34 4.08
C TYR A 154 -7.07 9.79 4.13
N THR A 155 -5.85 10.13 3.72
CA THR A 155 -5.33 11.50 3.73
C THR A 155 -4.71 11.87 2.38
N ALA A 156 -4.61 13.17 2.09
CA ALA A 156 -3.88 13.71 0.94
C ALA A 156 -3.45 15.14 1.26
N ASP A 157 -2.42 15.26 2.10
CA ASP A 157 -1.95 16.55 2.57
C ASP A 157 -0.74 17.03 1.77
N PRO A 158 -0.62 18.33 1.52
CA PRO A 158 0.64 18.88 1.04
C PRO A 158 1.72 18.66 2.11
N THR A 159 2.93 18.36 1.68
CA THR A 159 4.09 18.38 2.59
C THR A 159 4.45 19.81 2.96
N VAL A 160 5.16 19.98 4.07
CA VAL A 160 5.65 21.27 4.57
C VAL A 160 7.17 21.27 4.60
N LEU A 161 7.79 22.41 4.26
CA LEU A 161 9.23 22.67 4.45
C LEU A 161 9.48 23.09 5.89
N ALA A 162 10.13 22.22 6.64
CA ALA A 162 10.39 22.41 8.06
C ALA A 162 11.88 22.58 8.33
N VAL A 163 12.17 23.50 9.25
CA VAL A 163 13.51 23.79 9.81
C VAL A 163 13.40 23.95 11.32
N ARG A 164 14.51 23.88 12.05
CA ARG A 164 14.48 24.22 13.47
C ARG A 164 14.06 25.69 13.66
N ALA A 165 13.41 26.00 14.77
CA ALA A 165 12.96 27.34 15.07
C ALA A 165 14.12 28.35 15.26
N ASP A 166 15.29 27.86 15.69
CA ASP A 166 16.52 28.64 15.88
C ASP A 166 17.38 28.74 14.61
N SER A 167 16.96 28.11 13.49
CA SER A 167 17.67 28.23 12.21
C SER A 167 17.71 29.68 11.72
N PRO A 168 18.72 30.05 10.92
CA PRO A 168 18.87 31.42 10.43
C PRO A 168 17.73 31.84 9.49
N TRP A 169 17.08 30.88 8.83
CA TRP A 169 16.04 31.17 7.84
C TRP A 169 14.68 31.39 8.49
N LYS A 170 14.09 32.52 8.20
CA LYS A 170 12.74 32.91 8.70
C LYS A 170 11.65 32.70 7.66
N ASN A 171 12.02 32.54 6.39
CA ASN A 171 11.13 32.34 5.26
C ASN A 171 11.82 31.55 4.15
N VAL A 172 11.05 31.12 3.13
CA VAL A 172 11.56 30.34 1.99
C VAL A 172 12.60 31.11 1.17
N LYS A 173 12.43 32.42 1.04
CA LYS A 173 13.39 33.24 0.25
C LYS A 173 14.80 33.18 0.87
N GLU A 174 14.91 33.40 2.16
CA GLU A 174 16.19 33.32 2.88
C GLU A 174 16.82 31.93 2.77
N PHE A 175 15.98 30.88 2.88
CA PHE A 175 16.43 29.48 2.71
C PHE A 175 17.01 29.23 1.30
N ILE A 176 16.31 29.64 0.26
CA ILE A 176 16.74 29.46 -1.13
C ILE A 176 17.92 30.34 -1.50
N GLU A 177 17.98 31.59 -0.99
CA GLU A 177 19.14 32.46 -1.20
C GLU A 177 20.41 31.88 -0.57
N ASP A 178 20.31 31.32 0.62
CA ASP A 178 21.43 30.65 1.28
C ASP A 178 21.87 29.39 0.53
N ALA A 179 20.91 28.55 0.10
CA ALA A 179 21.19 27.38 -0.74
C ALA A 179 21.91 27.76 -2.06
N ARG A 180 21.56 28.93 -2.62
CA ARG A 180 22.20 29.44 -3.83
C ARG A 180 23.60 29.96 -3.58
N LYS A 181 23.84 30.63 -2.45
CA LYS A 181 25.16 31.16 -2.04
C LYS A 181 26.11 30.03 -1.65
N ARG A 182 25.61 28.95 -1.10
CA ARG A 182 26.40 27.83 -0.57
C ARG A 182 25.88 26.48 -1.13
N PRO A 183 26.10 26.19 -2.44
CA PRO A 183 25.60 24.97 -3.07
C PRO A 183 26.06 23.71 -2.32
N GLY A 184 25.12 22.85 -1.94
CA GLY A 184 25.37 21.61 -1.23
C GLY A 184 25.61 21.75 0.29
N ALA A 185 25.65 22.98 0.84
CA ALA A 185 25.90 23.18 2.28
C ALA A 185 24.68 22.87 3.17
N ILE A 186 23.47 23.01 2.63
CA ILE A 186 22.23 22.68 3.37
C ILE A 186 21.99 21.19 3.28
N ASN A 187 21.95 20.51 4.43
CA ASN A 187 21.62 19.10 4.55
C ASN A 187 20.12 18.94 4.78
N TYR A 188 19.43 18.21 3.93
CA TYR A 188 18.02 17.91 4.17
C TYR A 188 17.78 16.41 4.39
N GLY A 189 16.91 16.10 5.34
CA GLY A 189 16.52 14.74 5.67
C GLY A 189 15.35 14.24 4.86
N SER A 190 15.31 12.93 4.61
CA SER A 190 14.18 12.27 3.97
C SER A 190 13.83 10.93 4.61
N SER A 191 12.76 10.31 4.12
CA SER A 191 12.36 8.94 4.48
C SER A 191 13.03 7.86 3.61
N GLY A 192 14.14 8.18 2.95
CA GLY A 192 14.85 7.33 1.99
C GLY A 192 14.77 7.87 0.57
N ASN A 193 15.64 7.36 -0.32
CA ASN A 193 15.71 7.77 -1.72
C ASN A 193 14.36 7.55 -2.40
N TYR A 194 13.90 8.54 -3.17
CA TYR A 194 12.60 8.59 -3.85
C TYR A 194 11.39 8.42 -2.92
N GLY A 195 11.59 8.52 -1.61
CA GLY A 195 10.53 8.53 -0.62
C GLY A 195 9.72 9.83 -0.64
N THR A 196 8.60 9.82 0.11
CA THR A 196 7.64 10.95 0.18
C THR A 196 8.21 12.26 0.72
N MET A 197 9.37 12.23 1.36
CA MET A 197 10.08 13.40 1.87
C MET A 197 11.23 13.85 0.95
N HIS A 198 11.77 12.95 0.13
CA HIS A 198 12.84 13.24 -0.83
C HIS A 198 12.30 13.96 -2.07
N VAL A 199 11.28 13.38 -2.72
CA VAL A 199 10.71 13.90 -3.96
C VAL A 199 10.33 15.38 -3.89
N PRO A 200 9.59 15.88 -2.88
CA PRO A 200 9.24 17.30 -2.82
C PRO A 200 10.46 18.21 -2.63
N MET A 201 11.48 17.80 -1.90
CA MET A 201 12.72 18.58 -1.77
C MET A 201 13.45 18.70 -3.10
N GLU A 202 13.52 17.62 -3.88
CA GLU A 202 14.12 17.64 -5.22
C GLU A 202 13.30 18.49 -6.20
N ILE A 203 11.96 18.44 -6.14
CA ILE A 203 11.10 19.35 -6.93
C ILE A 203 11.42 20.82 -6.59
N LEU A 204 11.58 21.16 -5.30
CA LEU A 204 11.92 22.51 -4.89
C LEU A 204 13.34 22.90 -5.35
N ALA A 205 14.31 22.02 -5.15
CA ALA A 205 15.71 22.26 -5.56
C ALA A 205 15.81 22.56 -7.07
N GLN A 206 15.15 21.75 -7.88
CA GLN A 206 15.11 21.95 -9.35
C GLN A 206 14.38 23.23 -9.74
N THR A 207 13.21 23.49 -9.14
CA THR A 207 12.41 24.69 -9.43
C THR A 207 13.15 25.98 -9.05
N ALA A 208 13.89 25.96 -7.94
CA ALA A 208 14.67 27.11 -7.46
C ALA A 208 16.07 27.21 -8.07
N GLY A 209 16.54 26.19 -8.79
CA GLY A 209 17.89 26.13 -9.36
C GLY A 209 18.99 26.12 -8.30
N VAL A 210 18.79 25.33 -7.22
CA VAL A 210 19.73 25.21 -6.10
C VAL A 210 20.16 23.76 -5.87
N LYS A 211 21.28 23.57 -5.16
CA LYS A 211 21.77 22.27 -4.73
C LYS A 211 21.75 22.18 -3.21
N MET A 212 21.23 21.08 -2.69
CA MET A 212 21.26 20.71 -1.28
C MET A 212 21.78 19.29 -1.14
N THR A 213 22.29 18.91 0.03
CA THR A 213 22.78 17.55 0.30
C THR A 213 21.68 16.71 0.92
N HIS A 214 21.35 15.60 0.29
CA HIS A 214 20.35 14.66 0.77
C HIS A 214 20.92 13.69 1.81
N ILE A 215 20.23 13.56 2.95
CA ILE A 215 20.57 12.60 4.01
C ILE A 215 19.38 11.67 4.21
N PRO A 216 19.46 10.40 3.76
CA PRO A 216 18.35 9.45 3.88
C PRO A 216 18.25 8.88 5.29
N PHE A 217 17.02 8.81 5.81
CA PHE A 217 16.63 8.11 7.04
C PHE A 217 15.64 6.98 6.71
N THR A 218 15.33 6.13 7.69
CA THR A 218 14.36 5.05 7.51
C THR A 218 12.91 5.54 7.49
N GLY A 219 12.64 6.80 7.86
CA GLY A 219 11.30 7.40 7.88
C GLY A 219 11.26 8.77 8.51
N ALA A 220 10.07 9.39 8.57
CA ALA A 220 9.88 10.75 9.05
C ALA A 220 10.25 10.93 10.53
N GLY A 221 9.90 9.98 11.41
CA GLY A 221 10.23 10.06 12.84
C GLY A 221 11.73 10.25 13.09
N PRO A 222 12.61 9.34 12.64
CA PRO A 222 14.05 9.50 12.74
C PRO A 222 14.59 10.80 12.12
N ALA A 223 14.07 11.22 10.96
CA ALA A 223 14.49 12.46 10.30
C ALA A 223 14.13 13.71 11.13
N VAL A 224 12.93 13.75 11.74
CA VAL A 224 12.51 14.85 12.63
C VAL A 224 13.41 14.93 13.87
N VAL A 225 13.74 13.77 14.48
CA VAL A 225 14.67 13.71 15.62
C VAL A 225 16.05 14.24 15.23
N ALA A 226 16.56 13.82 14.07
CA ALA A 226 17.85 14.30 13.55
C ALA A 226 17.86 15.82 13.30
N MET A 227 16.77 16.38 12.77
CA MET A 227 16.63 17.83 12.58
C MET A 227 16.59 18.57 13.92
N LEU A 228 15.80 18.11 14.88
CA LEU A 228 15.74 18.70 16.21
C LEU A 228 17.09 18.63 16.93
N GLY A 229 17.86 17.57 16.69
CA GLY A 229 19.23 17.40 17.19
C GLY A 229 20.31 18.17 16.41
N GLY A 230 19.96 18.90 15.35
CA GLY A 230 20.91 19.68 14.54
C GLY A 230 21.81 18.85 13.61
N GLN A 231 21.47 17.57 13.36
CA GLN A 231 22.23 16.72 12.44
C GLN A 231 21.89 17.01 10.97
N ILE A 232 20.71 17.56 10.71
CA ILE A 232 20.27 18.06 9.41
C ILE A 232 19.60 19.42 9.59
N ASP A 233 19.57 20.20 8.52
CA ASP A 233 19.12 21.59 8.53
C ASP A 233 17.63 21.73 8.24
N ALA A 234 17.12 20.90 7.34
CA ALA A 234 15.75 20.99 6.85
C ALA A 234 15.16 19.60 6.54
N LEU A 235 13.85 19.53 6.41
CA LEU A 235 13.15 18.38 5.83
C LEU A 235 11.81 18.79 5.20
N SER A 236 11.34 17.98 4.28
CA SER A 236 9.95 18.00 3.84
C SER A 236 9.20 16.85 4.50
N THR A 237 8.02 17.12 5.06
CA THR A 237 7.20 16.06 5.69
C THR A 237 5.72 16.43 5.72
N GLY A 238 4.84 15.47 6.00
CA GLY A 238 3.42 15.77 6.24
C GLY A 238 3.23 16.59 7.53
N PRO A 239 2.22 17.48 7.58
CA PRO A 239 1.91 18.30 8.76
C PRO A 239 1.82 17.49 10.06
N ALA A 240 1.22 16.28 9.98
CA ALA A 240 1.01 15.39 11.12
C ALA A 240 2.27 15.08 11.94
N THR A 241 3.42 15.03 11.29
CA THR A 241 4.68 14.67 11.96
C THR A 241 5.36 15.83 12.67
N VAL A 242 5.02 17.07 12.34
CA VAL A 242 5.71 18.27 12.87
C VAL A 242 4.79 19.23 13.63
N LEU A 243 3.46 19.15 13.49
CA LEU A 243 2.52 20.12 14.04
C LEU A 243 2.72 20.34 15.56
N GLN A 244 2.92 19.29 16.34
CA GLN A 244 3.14 19.42 17.78
C GLN A 244 4.47 20.14 18.11
N HIS A 245 5.51 19.89 17.32
CA HIS A 245 6.78 20.59 17.45
C HIS A 245 6.70 22.06 17.02
N VAL A 246 5.86 22.38 16.03
CA VAL A 246 5.57 23.77 15.64
C VAL A 246 4.84 24.48 16.77
N LYS A 247 3.79 23.88 17.33
CA LYS A 247 3.05 24.42 18.48
C LYS A 247 3.94 24.61 19.73
N ALA A 248 4.94 23.74 19.90
CA ALA A 248 5.92 23.84 20.97
C ALA A 248 7.07 24.84 20.69
N GLY A 249 7.04 25.56 19.55
CA GLY A 249 8.06 26.53 19.16
C GLY A 249 9.43 25.92 18.85
N LYS A 250 9.53 24.61 18.57
CA LYS A 250 10.80 23.91 18.26
C LYS A 250 11.08 23.83 16.76
N ILE A 251 10.04 23.86 15.94
CA ILE A 251 10.11 23.81 14.47
C ILE A 251 9.43 25.07 13.90
N ARG A 252 10.01 25.61 12.84
CA ARG A 252 9.43 26.60 11.96
C ARG A 252 9.11 25.97 10.62
N VAL A 253 7.91 26.22 10.09
CA VAL A 253 7.51 25.86 8.74
C VAL A 253 7.70 27.08 7.85
N LEU A 254 8.50 26.92 6.79
CA LEU A 254 8.82 28.01 5.86
C LEU A 254 7.84 28.13 4.69
N GLY A 255 7.16 27.03 4.33
CA GLY A 255 6.21 26.96 3.23
C GLY A 255 5.65 25.56 3.08
N HIS A 256 4.69 25.38 2.17
CA HIS A 256 4.11 24.06 1.86
C HIS A 256 3.93 23.84 0.35
N TRP A 257 3.91 22.57 -0.08
CA TRP A 257 3.79 22.14 -1.49
C TRP A 257 2.35 22.04 -2.00
N GLY A 258 1.38 22.61 -1.31
CA GLY A 258 -0.03 22.60 -1.72
C GLY A 258 -0.45 23.84 -2.47
N ASN A 259 -1.72 23.84 -2.90
CA ASN A 259 -2.41 24.98 -3.47
C ASN A 259 -3.32 25.61 -2.40
N GLY A 260 -3.26 26.92 -2.23
CA GLY A 260 -4.09 27.65 -1.28
C GLY A 260 -3.67 27.44 0.18
N THR A 261 -4.61 27.62 1.11
CA THR A 261 -4.36 27.62 2.55
C THR A 261 -4.26 26.20 3.12
N LEU A 262 -3.23 25.94 3.92
CA LEU A 262 -3.11 24.71 4.71
C LEU A 262 -3.91 24.83 6.01
N ALA A 263 -5.00 24.07 6.14
CA ALA A 263 -5.94 24.20 7.25
C ALA A 263 -5.29 24.09 8.66
N SER A 264 -4.28 23.23 8.81
CA SER A 264 -3.55 23.03 10.07
C SER A 264 -2.52 24.11 10.39
N MET A 265 -2.14 24.94 9.39
CA MET A 265 -1.14 26.01 9.49
C MET A 265 -1.52 27.15 8.53
N PRO A 266 -2.59 27.91 8.80
CA PRO A 266 -3.17 28.88 7.85
C PRO A 266 -2.24 30.06 7.53
N ASP A 267 -1.29 30.34 8.41
CA ASP A 267 -0.30 31.43 8.24
C ASP A 267 0.89 31.02 7.38
N VAL A 268 0.99 29.75 6.97
CA VAL A 268 2.07 29.27 6.13
C VAL A 268 1.63 29.35 4.67
N SER A 269 2.38 30.11 3.86
CA SER A 269 2.11 30.27 2.43
C SER A 269 2.51 29.03 1.61
N SER A 270 1.83 28.81 0.49
CA SER A 270 2.25 27.81 -0.47
C SER A 270 3.55 28.24 -1.17
N LEU A 271 4.40 27.27 -1.55
CA LEU A 271 5.59 27.54 -2.34
C LEU A 271 5.23 28.21 -3.67
N LYS A 272 4.09 27.84 -4.25
CA LYS A 272 3.57 28.43 -5.49
C LYS A 272 3.27 29.92 -5.34
N ASP A 273 2.60 30.34 -4.24
CA ASP A 273 2.33 31.74 -3.97
C ASP A 273 3.61 32.55 -3.67
N LEU A 274 4.68 31.84 -3.24
CA LEU A 274 6.01 32.41 -3.02
C LEU A 274 6.87 32.44 -4.28
N GLY A 275 6.32 32.03 -5.45
CA GLY A 275 6.98 32.07 -6.77
C GLY A 275 7.72 30.78 -7.15
N PHE A 276 7.57 29.70 -6.39
CA PHE A 276 8.16 28.39 -6.71
C PHE A 276 7.06 27.44 -7.20
N ASN A 277 7.05 27.09 -8.46
CA ASN A 277 6.07 26.14 -9.05
C ASN A 277 6.38 24.71 -8.61
N ALA A 278 6.26 24.44 -7.32
CA ALA A 278 6.55 23.17 -6.68
C ALA A 278 5.30 22.67 -5.95
N GLU A 279 4.65 21.65 -6.49
CA GLU A 279 3.45 21.04 -5.93
C GLU A 279 3.69 19.57 -5.61
N TYR A 280 3.29 19.15 -4.42
CA TYR A 280 3.35 17.76 -3.99
C TYR A 280 2.35 17.49 -2.87
N ALA A 281 1.63 16.38 -2.96
CA ALA A 281 0.76 15.90 -1.89
C ALA A 281 1.23 14.51 -1.43
N GLN A 282 1.39 14.36 -0.14
CA GLN A 282 1.60 13.08 0.51
C GLN A 282 0.24 12.50 0.88
N TRP A 283 -0.11 11.39 0.27
CA TRP A 283 -1.35 10.68 0.59
C TRP A 283 -1.08 9.37 1.32
N SER A 284 -2.06 8.92 2.10
CA SER A 284 -2.06 7.59 2.73
C SER A 284 -3.25 6.77 2.24
N GLY A 285 -3.04 5.49 2.02
CA GLY A 285 -4.09 4.60 1.53
C GLY A 285 -3.89 3.14 1.90
N LEU A 286 -5.03 2.45 2.00
CA LEU A 286 -5.11 1.02 2.24
C LEU A 286 -5.09 0.26 0.92
N PHE A 287 -4.26 -0.77 0.86
CA PHE A 287 -4.10 -1.67 -0.29
C PHE A 287 -4.14 -3.12 0.16
N ILE A 288 -4.42 -3.99 -0.80
CA ILE A 288 -4.35 -5.45 -0.65
C ILE A 288 -3.61 -6.05 -1.85
N PRO A 289 -3.08 -7.28 -1.78
CA PRO A 289 -2.60 -8.01 -2.96
C PRO A 289 -3.66 -8.06 -4.06
N SER A 290 -3.29 -7.79 -5.31
CA SER A 290 -4.24 -7.64 -6.43
C SER A 290 -5.07 -8.89 -6.72
N GLY A 291 -4.53 -10.09 -6.42
CA GLY A 291 -5.24 -11.37 -6.57
C GLY A 291 -6.27 -11.69 -5.48
N THR A 292 -6.53 -10.78 -4.52
CA THR A 292 -7.50 -11.02 -3.45
C THR A 292 -8.92 -11.21 -4.00
N PRO A 293 -9.64 -12.30 -3.64
CA PRO A 293 -10.98 -12.58 -4.13
C PRO A 293 -11.95 -11.44 -3.84
N GLU A 294 -12.85 -11.16 -4.80
CA GLU A 294 -13.77 -10.02 -4.72
C GLU A 294 -14.62 -9.95 -3.45
N PRO A 295 -15.20 -11.04 -2.92
CA PRO A 295 -15.98 -10.98 -1.68
C PRO A 295 -15.13 -10.52 -0.48
N ILE A 296 -13.87 -10.94 -0.42
CA ILE A 296 -12.91 -10.53 0.62
C ILE A 296 -12.53 -9.05 0.44
N ALA A 297 -12.22 -8.64 -0.79
CA ALA A 297 -11.91 -7.25 -1.11
C ALA A 297 -13.06 -6.31 -0.73
N GLN A 298 -14.32 -6.69 -1.03
CA GLN A 298 -15.51 -5.93 -0.65
C GLN A 298 -15.71 -5.85 0.87
N ARG A 299 -15.44 -6.94 1.60
CA ARG A 299 -15.53 -6.92 3.08
C ARG A 299 -14.48 -5.99 3.69
N LEU A 300 -13.24 -6.02 3.19
CA LEU A 300 -12.18 -5.11 3.62
C LEU A 300 -12.47 -3.66 3.23
N ARG A 301 -13.02 -3.42 2.05
CA ARG A 301 -13.48 -2.08 1.60
C ARG A 301 -14.59 -1.53 2.49
N ALA A 302 -15.58 -2.35 2.86
CA ALA A 302 -16.63 -1.95 3.79
C ALA A 302 -16.05 -1.56 5.15
N ALA A 303 -15.14 -2.37 5.72
CA ALA A 303 -14.46 -2.06 6.97
C ALA A 303 -13.60 -0.78 6.89
N ALA A 304 -12.92 -0.57 5.76
CA ALA A 304 -12.13 0.63 5.51
C ALA A 304 -13.01 1.90 5.48
N LYS A 305 -14.20 1.81 4.87
CA LYS A 305 -15.17 2.90 4.84
C LYS A 305 -15.73 3.21 6.23
N VAL A 306 -16.08 2.19 7.01
CA VAL A 306 -16.48 2.35 8.41
C VAL A 306 -15.39 3.04 9.22
N ALA A 307 -14.12 2.64 9.06
CA ALA A 307 -13.00 3.27 9.73
C ALA A 307 -12.81 4.75 9.34
N ALA A 308 -13.05 5.11 8.07
CA ALA A 308 -12.99 6.50 7.62
C ALA A 308 -14.13 7.38 8.18
N GLN A 309 -15.23 6.76 8.60
CA GLN A 309 -16.40 7.43 9.20
C GLN A 309 -16.40 7.39 10.74
N ASP A 310 -15.54 6.54 11.33
CA ASP A 310 -15.42 6.41 12.79
C ASP A 310 -14.94 7.73 13.41
N THR A 311 -15.74 8.32 14.29
CA THR A 311 -15.45 9.62 14.91
C THR A 311 -14.13 9.60 15.65
N LYS A 312 -13.84 8.57 16.43
CA LYS A 312 -12.59 8.44 17.19
C LYS A 312 -11.37 8.40 16.28
N ALA A 313 -11.44 7.60 15.20
CA ALA A 313 -10.35 7.51 14.23
C ALA A 313 -10.13 8.83 13.51
N ARG A 314 -11.19 9.50 13.08
CA ARG A 314 -11.14 10.82 12.43
C ARG A 314 -10.53 11.87 13.34
N ASP A 315 -10.99 11.96 14.58
CA ASP A 315 -10.51 12.96 15.55
C ASP A 315 -9.01 12.76 15.84
N ILE A 316 -8.57 11.51 16.03
CA ILE A 316 -7.15 11.21 16.22
C ILE A 316 -6.32 11.69 15.01
N ILE A 317 -6.72 11.36 13.79
CA ILE A 317 -6.01 11.75 12.56
C ILE A 317 -6.04 13.27 12.39
N GLN A 318 -7.20 13.90 12.52
CA GLN A 318 -7.40 15.34 12.32
C GLN A 318 -6.62 16.18 13.34
N ASN A 319 -6.53 15.74 14.60
CA ASN A 319 -5.77 16.43 15.65
C ASN A 319 -4.26 16.45 15.39
N THR A 320 -3.77 15.62 14.48
CA THR A 320 -2.37 15.68 14.01
C THR A 320 -2.16 16.73 12.91
N GLY A 321 -3.21 17.32 12.38
CA GLY A 321 -3.13 18.30 11.29
C GLY A 321 -3.35 17.72 9.89
N SER A 322 -3.77 16.46 9.79
CA SER A 322 -4.06 15.75 8.54
C SER A 322 -5.53 15.33 8.53
N PRO A 323 -6.46 16.15 8.03
CA PRO A 323 -7.87 15.78 7.99
C PRO A 323 -8.12 14.57 7.09
N VAL A 324 -9.10 13.73 7.47
CA VAL A 324 -9.49 12.58 6.66
C VAL A 324 -10.14 13.07 5.35
N GLN A 325 -9.53 12.69 4.23
CA GLN A 325 -9.96 12.96 2.86
C GLN A 325 -10.21 11.62 2.15
N TYR A 326 -11.29 10.96 2.53
CA TYR A 326 -11.61 9.63 2.07
C TYR A 326 -11.94 9.58 0.56
N LEU A 327 -11.30 8.63 -0.13
CA LEU A 327 -11.73 8.17 -1.45
C LEU A 327 -11.95 6.66 -1.40
N ASP A 328 -13.08 6.21 -1.92
CA ASP A 328 -13.40 4.80 -2.07
C ASP A 328 -12.62 4.15 -3.24
N SER A 329 -12.56 2.83 -3.27
CA SER A 329 -11.76 2.03 -4.19
C SER A 329 -11.79 2.49 -5.66
N PRO A 330 -12.96 2.73 -6.33
CA PRO A 330 -12.95 3.10 -7.74
C PRO A 330 -12.29 4.47 -8.01
N ASP A 331 -12.53 5.45 -7.12
CA ASP A 331 -11.96 6.79 -7.30
C ASP A 331 -10.52 6.86 -6.80
N PHE A 332 -10.19 6.08 -5.77
CA PHE A 332 -8.82 5.96 -5.31
C PHE A 332 -7.93 5.27 -6.35
N GLU A 333 -8.44 4.27 -7.06
CA GLU A 333 -7.70 3.63 -8.16
C GLU A 333 -7.36 4.62 -9.27
N LYS A 334 -8.35 5.41 -9.73
CA LYS A 334 -8.11 6.50 -10.70
C LYS A 334 -7.07 7.49 -10.21
N TYR A 335 -7.16 7.86 -8.92
CA TYR A 335 -6.20 8.77 -8.30
C TYR A 335 -4.77 8.20 -8.31
N VAL A 336 -4.59 6.93 -7.91
CA VAL A 336 -3.28 6.25 -7.90
C VAL A 336 -2.69 6.18 -9.31
N GLN A 337 -3.50 5.86 -10.33
CA GLN A 337 -3.05 5.82 -11.73
C GLN A 337 -2.62 7.19 -12.24
N ALA A 338 -3.39 8.24 -11.94
CA ALA A 338 -3.04 9.61 -12.31
C ALA A 338 -1.77 10.08 -11.59
N ASP A 339 -1.63 9.76 -10.31
CA ASP A 339 -0.44 10.09 -9.52
C ASP A 339 0.81 9.37 -10.04
N ALA A 340 0.70 8.06 -10.35
CA ALA A 340 1.80 7.29 -10.94
C ALA A 340 2.29 7.92 -12.25
N LYS A 341 1.37 8.28 -13.16
CA LYS A 341 1.72 8.95 -14.41
C LYS A 341 2.48 10.26 -14.17
N ARG A 342 2.01 11.09 -13.23
CA ARG A 342 2.68 12.34 -12.85
C ARG A 342 4.07 12.07 -12.25
N MET A 343 4.20 11.06 -11.41
CA MET A 343 5.45 10.73 -10.74
C MET A 343 6.51 10.15 -11.68
N THR A 344 6.13 9.49 -12.77
CA THR A 344 7.07 9.06 -13.82
C THR A 344 7.87 10.24 -14.36
N ASP A 345 7.22 11.38 -14.67
CA ASP A 345 7.90 12.57 -15.17
C ASP A 345 8.78 13.23 -14.10
N VAL A 346 8.33 13.23 -12.84
CA VAL A 346 9.09 13.76 -11.71
C VAL A 346 10.36 12.94 -11.46
N VAL A 347 10.25 11.59 -11.44
CA VAL A 347 11.40 10.68 -11.25
C VAL A 347 12.44 10.87 -12.35
N LYS A 348 12.02 10.99 -13.62
CA LYS A 348 12.93 11.26 -14.75
C LYS A 348 13.67 12.59 -14.58
N LYS A 349 12.99 13.64 -14.07
CA LYS A 349 13.62 14.96 -13.83
C LYS A 349 14.59 14.91 -12.64
N ILE A 350 14.26 14.22 -11.57
CA ILE A 350 15.17 14.01 -10.42
C ILE A 350 16.45 13.29 -10.89
N GLY A 351 16.29 12.35 -11.83
CA GLY A 351 17.41 11.57 -12.34
C GLY A 351 17.93 10.56 -11.30
N LYS A 352 19.13 10.03 -11.54
CA LYS A 352 19.78 9.10 -10.61
C LYS A 352 20.30 9.86 -9.40
N VAL A 353 19.86 9.46 -8.22
CA VAL A 353 20.42 9.87 -6.92
C VAL A 353 21.41 8.80 -6.45
N GLU A 354 22.60 9.22 -6.09
CA GLU A 354 23.67 8.37 -5.57
C GLU A 354 23.44 8.01 -4.10
#